data_b30909154654575033e31898ed4df679
#
_entry.id   b30909154654575033e31898ed4df679
#
_cell.length_a   1.000
_cell.length_b   1.000
_cell.length_c   1.000
_cell.angle_alpha   90.00
_cell.angle_beta   90.00
_cell.angle_gamma   90.00
#
_symmetry.space_group_name_H-M   'P 1'
#
loop_
_entity.id
_entity.type
_entity.pdbx_description
1 polymer ?
#
loop_
_entity_poly.entity_id
_entity_poly.type
_entity_poly.pdbx_seq_one_letter_code
_entity_poly.pdbx_strand_id
1 'polypeptide(L)'
;MKAKMHNRALLNMHKEYIDVLNIFVDQFVAEKTYYKYLNDANEEQVKDITFKTKGESYFPCVALASVIARYSYLKEMEKLSETYQMEFPFGASKRVTKFAKEFLEKYGVEEFNKIAKKNFANYNEVLNQ
;
A
#
# COMPACT_ATOMS: atom_id res chain seq x y z
N MET A 1 -4.16 5.03 7.00
CA MET A 1 -4.01 4.72 5.56
C MET A 1 -4.08 3.22 5.25
N LYS A 2 -3.22 2.33 5.82
CA LYS A 2 -3.27 0.87 5.52
C LYS A 2 -4.65 0.25 5.74
N ALA A 3 -5.31 0.49 6.86
CA ALA A 3 -6.65 -0.06 7.15
C ALA A 3 -7.67 0.28 6.03
N LYS A 4 -7.71 1.53 5.59
CA LYS A 4 -8.59 1.96 4.50
C LYS A 4 -8.30 1.23 3.18
N MET A 5 -7.01 1.05 2.84
CA MET A 5 -6.62 0.34 1.61
C MET A 5 -7.03 -1.13 1.66
N HIS A 6 -6.79 -1.81 2.79
CA HIS A 6 -7.24 -3.19 3.00
C HIS A 6 -8.76 -3.30 2.91
N ASN A 7 -9.48 -2.45 3.64
CA ASN A 7 -10.94 -2.45 3.62
C ASN A 7 -11.50 -2.19 2.21
N ARG A 8 -10.92 -1.26 1.44
CA ARG A 8 -11.33 -0.99 0.06
C ARG A 8 -11.12 -2.19 -0.85
N ALA A 9 -9.98 -2.88 -0.70
CA ALA A 9 -9.71 -4.11 -1.46
C ALA A 9 -10.75 -5.20 -1.14
N LEU A 10 -11.08 -5.38 0.14
CA LEU A 10 -12.09 -6.34 0.58
C LEU A 10 -13.50 -5.97 0.09
N LEU A 11 -13.89 -4.69 0.14
CA LEU A 11 -15.16 -4.22 -0.40
C LEU A 11 -15.27 -4.46 -1.91
N ASN A 12 -14.19 -4.25 -2.65
CA ASN A 12 -14.17 -4.55 -4.08
C ASN A 12 -14.32 -6.05 -4.35
N MET A 13 -13.64 -6.89 -3.57
CA MET A 13 -13.79 -8.36 -3.66
C MET A 13 -15.23 -8.81 -3.37
N HIS A 14 -15.89 -8.26 -2.36
CA HIS A 14 -17.28 -8.59 -2.03
C HIS A 14 -18.27 -8.23 -3.13
N LYS A 15 -17.99 -7.22 -3.94
CA LYS A 15 -18.84 -6.85 -5.08
C LYS A 15 -18.79 -7.89 -6.19
N GLU A 16 -17.65 -8.54 -6.36
CA GLU A 16 -17.43 -9.53 -7.43
C GLU A 16 -17.74 -10.96 -6.96
N TYR A 17 -17.51 -11.26 -5.69
CA TYR A 17 -17.58 -12.59 -5.10
C TYR A 17 -18.50 -12.58 -3.87
N ILE A 18 -19.78 -12.74 -4.09
CA ILE A 18 -20.83 -12.68 -3.04
C ILE A 18 -20.71 -13.82 -2.05
N ASP A 19 -20.21 -14.99 -2.47
CA ASP A 19 -20.17 -16.24 -1.69
C ASP A 19 -18.84 -16.43 -0.90
N VAL A 20 -18.09 -15.37 -0.62
CA VAL A 20 -16.88 -15.48 0.20
C VAL A 20 -17.28 -15.77 1.65
N LEU A 21 -16.96 -16.99 2.12
CA LEU A 21 -17.32 -17.46 3.46
C LEU A 21 -16.35 -17.00 4.55
N ASN A 22 -15.08 -16.82 4.21
CA ASN A 22 -14.02 -16.50 5.19
C ASN A 22 -13.04 -15.47 4.64
N ILE A 23 -12.71 -14.49 5.47
CA ILE A 23 -11.72 -13.44 5.15
C ILE A 23 -10.59 -13.51 6.18
N PHE A 24 -9.36 -13.69 5.69
CA PHE A 24 -8.17 -13.74 6.51
C PHE A 24 -7.23 -12.59 6.18
N VAL A 25 -6.73 -11.92 7.22
CA VAL A 25 -5.79 -10.79 7.07
C VAL A 25 -4.58 -10.99 7.97
N ASP A 26 -3.39 -10.84 7.40
CA ASP A 26 -2.17 -10.72 8.21
C ASP A 26 -2.24 -9.48 9.08
N GLN A 27 -2.24 -9.70 10.40
CA GLN A 27 -2.52 -8.65 11.38
C GLN A 27 -1.37 -7.65 11.49
N PHE A 28 -1.54 -6.48 10.88
CA PHE A 28 -0.60 -5.35 10.97
C PHE A 28 -0.95 -4.33 12.05
N VAL A 29 -2.13 -4.46 12.67
CA VAL A 29 -2.63 -3.64 13.78
C VAL A 29 -3.71 -4.44 14.52
N ALA A 30 -3.94 -4.15 15.80
CA ALA A 30 -5.00 -4.81 16.55
C ALA A 30 -6.37 -4.58 15.89
N GLU A 31 -7.23 -5.59 15.83
CA GLU A 31 -8.55 -5.56 15.21
C GLU A 31 -9.38 -4.34 15.63
N LYS A 32 -9.46 -4.08 16.95
CA LYS A 32 -10.15 -2.91 17.50
C LYS A 32 -9.64 -1.59 16.92
N THR A 33 -8.33 -1.47 16.71
CA THR A 33 -7.69 -0.28 16.15
C THR A 33 -7.95 -0.18 14.64
N TYR A 34 -7.99 -1.33 13.94
CA TYR A 34 -8.36 -1.39 12.52
C TYR A 34 -9.75 -0.79 12.29
N TYR A 35 -10.75 -1.26 13.02
CA TYR A 35 -12.12 -0.77 12.91
C TYR A 35 -12.27 0.68 13.39
N LYS A 36 -11.53 1.09 14.43
CA LYS A 36 -11.48 2.49 14.85
C LYS A 36 -11.05 3.41 13.70
N TYR A 37 -9.98 3.06 12.97
CA TYR A 37 -9.52 3.87 11.83
C TYR A 37 -10.55 3.98 10.70
N LEU A 38 -11.39 2.97 10.51
CA LEU A 38 -12.46 3.01 9.53
C LEU A 38 -13.64 3.86 10.01
N ASN A 39 -14.01 3.75 11.29
CA ASN A 39 -15.03 4.58 11.91
C ASN A 39 -14.67 6.06 11.86
N ASP A 40 -13.43 6.40 12.28
CA ASP A 40 -12.93 7.79 12.28
C ASP A 40 -12.92 8.40 10.86
N ALA A 41 -12.94 7.57 9.85
CA ALA A 41 -12.94 7.96 8.46
C ALA A 41 -14.32 7.86 7.77
N ASN A 42 -15.36 7.44 8.52
CA ASN A 42 -16.71 7.19 8.02
C ASN A 42 -16.74 6.27 6.78
N GLU A 43 -15.90 5.21 6.79
CA GLU A 43 -15.81 4.23 5.70
C GLU A 43 -16.81 3.09 5.92
N GLU A 44 -17.44 2.63 4.83
CA GLU A 44 -18.13 1.35 4.82
C GLU A 44 -17.17 0.24 5.23
N GLN A 45 -17.62 -0.73 6.04
CA GLN A 45 -16.72 -1.70 6.67
C GLN A 45 -17.09 -3.13 6.30
N VAL A 46 -16.09 -3.88 5.87
CA VAL A 46 -16.19 -5.33 5.84
C VAL A 46 -16.05 -5.85 7.27
N LYS A 47 -16.98 -6.72 7.67
CA LYS A 47 -17.01 -7.38 8.98
C LYS A 47 -16.54 -8.83 8.86
N ASP A 48 -16.46 -9.52 9.98
CA ASP A 48 -16.14 -10.95 10.05
C ASP A 48 -14.76 -11.31 9.46
N ILE A 49 -13.79 -10.39 9.64
CA ILE A 49 -12.40 -10.60 9.24
C ILE A 49 -11.66 -11.34 10.35
N THR A 50 -10.99 -12.43 10.00
CA THR A 50 -10.05 -13.12 10.89
C THR A 50 -8.67 -12.49 10.78
N PHE A 51 -8.24 -11.80 11.84
CA PHE A 51 -6.90 -11.23 11.96
C PHE A 51 -5.96 -12.21 12.66
N LYS A 52 -4.79 -12.45 12.07
CA LYS A 52 -3.75 -13.30 12.66
C LYS A 52 -2.38 -12.73 12.37
N THR A 53 -1.57 -12.51 13.40
CA THR A 53 -0.15 -12.16 13.23
C THR A 53 0.60 -13.30 12.56
N LYS A 54 1.44 -13.00 11.59
CA LYS A 54 2.10 -13.97 10.70
C LYS A 54 1.07 -14.84 9.97
N GLY A 55 0.01 -14.20 9.48
CA GLY A 55 -1.11 -14.86 8.83
C GLY A 55 -0.69 -15.78 7.68
N GLU A 56 0.37 -15.43 6.97
CA GLU A 56 0.96 -16.24 5.91
C GLU A 56 1.44 -17.63 6.38
N SER A 57 1.78 -17.77 7.65
CA SER A 57 2.21 -19.06 8.23
C SER A 57 1.03 -19.98 8.62
N TYR A 58 -0.18 -19.42 8.69
CA TYR A 58 -1.39 -20.15 9.09
C TYR A 58 -2.37 -20.36 7.94
N PHE A 59 -2.42 -19.40 7.02
CA PHE A 59 -3.39 -19.36 5.95
C PHE A 59 -2.70 -19.30 4.59
N PRO A 60 -2.69 -20.41 3.81
CA PRO A 60 -2.07 -20.44 2.48
C PRO A 60 -2.59 -19.36 1.53
N CYS A 61 -3.86 -18.96 1.64
CA CYS A 61 -4.44 -17.86 0.87
C CYS A 61 -3.77 -16.50 1.17
N VAL A 62 -3.37 -16.25 2.43
CA VAL A 62 -2.65 -15.03 2.82
C VAL A 62 -1.23 -15.05 2.23
N ALA A 63 -0.54 -16.20 2.29
CA ALA A 63 0.76 -16.36 1.67
C ALA A 63 0.69 -16.12 0.15
N LEU A 64 -0.27 -16.73 -0.54
CA LEU A 64 -0.48 -16.55 -1.97
C LEU A 64 -0.80 -15.07 -2.32
N ALA A 65 -1.69 -14.44 -1.57
CA ALA A 65 -2.03 -13.03 -1.75
C ALA A 65 -0.81 -12.12 -1.61
N SER A 66 0.10 -12.41 -0.66
CA SER A 66 1.33 -11.63 -0.47
C SER A 66 2.30 -11.75 -1.66
N VAL A 67 2.40 -12.95 -2.25
CA VAL A 67 3.22 -13.19 -3.47
C VAL A 67 2.65 -12.43 -4.66
N ILE A 68 1.34 -12.51 -4.88
CA ILE A 68 0.66 -11.80 -5.97
C ILE A 68 0.82 -10.29 -5.81
N ALA A 69 0.60 -9.77 -4.59
CA ALA A 69 0.77 -8.35 -4.29
C ALA A 69 2.22 -7.88 -4.52
N ARG A 70 3.21 -8.69 -4.13
CA ARG A 70 4.63 -8.39 -4.37
C ARG A 70 4.95 -8.36 -5.86
N TYR A 71 4.47 -9.34 -6.61
CA TYR A 71 4.65 -9.38 -8.06
C TYR A 71 4.05 -8.14 -8.75
N SER A 72 2.80 -7.80 -8.41
CA SER A 72 2.13 -6.62 -8.97
C SER A 72 2.87 -5.33 -8.62
N TYR A 73 3.36 -5.21 -7.39
CA TYR A 73 4.18 -4.07 -6.98
C TYR A 73 5.47 -3.95 -7.81
N LEU A 74 6.18 -5.05 -8.05
CA LEU A 74 7.39 -5.04 -8.86
C LEU A 74 7.10 -4.62 -10.31
N LYS A 75 6.00 -5.12 -10.89
CA LYS A 75 5.56 -4.74 -12.23
C LYS A 75 5.21 -3.25 -12.34
N GLU A 76 4.54 -2.67 -11.36
CA GLU A 76 4.27 -1.24 -11.35
C GLU A 76 5.56 -0.40 -11.18
N MET A 77 6.53 -0.87 -10.42
CA MET A 77 7.84 -0.20 -10.30
C MET A 77 8.64 -0.24 -11.61
N GLU A 78 8.62 -1.38 -12.34
CA GLU A 78 9.21 -1.49 -13.68
C GLU A 78 8.55 -0.50 -14.64
N LYS A 79 7.22 -0.47 -14.70
CA LYS A 79 6.44 0.44 -15.53
C LYS A 79 6.72 1.92 -15.23
N LEU A 80 6.83 2.29 -13.95
CA LEU A 80 7.24 3.64 -13.56
C LEU A 80 8.64 3.96 -14.07
N SER A 81 9.58 3.02 -13.93
CA SER A 81 10.95 3.21 -14.39
C SER A 81 11.03 3.40 -15.91
N GLU A 82 10.24 2.65 -16.68
CA GLU A 82 10.12 2.80 -18.13
C GLU A 82 9.46 4.15 -18.50
N THR A 83 8.37 4.51 -17.85
CA THR A 83 7.60 5.74 -18.13
C THR A 83 8.45 7.00 -17.94
N TYR A 84 9.22 7.04 -16.85
CA TYR A 84 10.02 8.21 -16.50
C TYR A 84 11.49 8.11 -16.94
N GLN A 85 11.89 7.01 -17.57
CA GLN A 85 13.29 6.76 -17.96
C GLN A 85 14.27 6.98 -16.80
N MET A 86 13.88 6.49 -15.61
CA MET A 86 14.63 6.56 -14.35
C MET A 86 14.45 5.28 -13.54
N GLU A 87 15.52 4.72 -12.97
CA GLU A 87 15.45 3.53 -12.12
C GLU A 87 14.85 3.87 -10.74
N PHE A 88 13.60 3.47 -10.50
CA PHE A 88 12.91 3.72 -9.24
C PHE A 88 13.46 2.84 -8.11
N PRO A 89 14.06 3.43 -7.06
CA PRO A 89 14.61 2.66 -5.95
C PRO A 89 13.51 2.19 -4.98
N PHE A 90 13.75 1.03 -4.36
CA PHE A 90 12.87 0.48 -3.33
C PHE A 90 13.20 1.01 -1.93
N GLY A 91 12.16 1.10 -1.08
CA GLY A 91 12.31 1.41 0.34
C GLY A 91 12.20 2.90 0.66
N ALA A 92 12.91 3.35 1.72
CA ALA A 92 12.90 4.73 2.21
C ALA A 92 14.29 5.19 2.70
N SER A 93 15.34 4.70 2.05
CA SER A 93 16.73 5.02 2.37
C SER A 93 17.17 6.36 1.79
N LYS A 94 18.39 6.81 2.13
CA LYS A 94 19.02 7.98 1.52
C LYS A 94 19.11 7.93 -0.02
N ARG A 95 19.20 6.73 -0.61
CA ARG A 95 19.13 6.53 -2.06
C ARG A 95 17.76 6.97 -2.63
N VAL A 96 16.68 6.69 -1.90
CA VAL A 96 15.33 7.13 -2.28
C VAL A 96 15.19 8.64 -2.19
N THR A 97 15.72 9.27 -1.12
CA THR A 97 15.71 10.75 -1.00
C THR A 97 16.49 11.40 -2.14
N LYS A 98 17.67 10.87 -2.48
CA LYS A 98 18.47 11.39 -3.60
C LYS A 98 17.70 11.28 -4.92
N PHE A 99 17.16 10.11 -5.23
CA PHE A 99 16.31 9.88 -6.41
C PHE A 99 15.14 10.85 -6.46
N ALA A 100 14.45 11.05 -5.32
CA ALA A 100 13.29 11.93 -5.22
C ALA A 100 13.63 13.39 -5.56
N LYS A 101 14.83 13.89 -5.16
CA LYS A 101 15.32 15.22 -5.53
C LYS A 101 15.57 15.32 -7.04
N GLU A 102 16.31 14.36 -7.60
CA GLU A 102 16.58 14.29 -9.04
C GLU A 102 15.28 14.22 -9.86
N PHE A 103 14.29 13.46 -9.37
CA PHE A 103 12.98 13.37 -10.01
C PHE A 103 12.22 14.70 -9.95
N LEU A 104 12.21 15.35 -8.78
CA LEU A 104 11.57 16.65 -8.59
C LEU A 104 12.16 17.74 -9.49
N GLU A 105 13.49 17.77 -9.60
CA GLU A 105 14.20 18.70 -10.49
C GLU A 105 13.84 18.48 -11.97
N LYS A 106 13.72 17.21 -12.38
CA LYS A 106 13.46 16.85 -13.79
C LYS A 106 12.02 17.01 -14.21
N TYR A 107 11.06 16.63 -13.36
CA TYR A 107 9.63 16.50 -13.71
C TYR A 107 8.72 17.47 -12.96
N GLY A 108 9.22 18.15 -11.94
CA GLY A 108 8.49 19.12 -11.14
C GLY A 108 7.58 18.49 -10.07
N VAL A 109 7.00 19.37 -9.25
CA VAL A 109 6.24 18.96 -8.05
C VAL A 109 4.93 18.23 -8.38
N GLU A 110 4.29 18.55 -9.49
CA GLU A 110 3.03 17.90 -9.87
C GLU A 110 3.22 16.43 -10.19
N GLU A 111 4.22 16.10 -11.01
CA GLU A 111 4.57 14.71 -11.32
C GLU A 111 5.12 13.96 -10.09
N PHE A 112 5.93 14.63 -9.27
CA PHE A 112 6.41 14.06 -8.02
C PHE A 112 5.26 13.66 -7.08
N ASN A 113 4.21 14.46 -7.01
CA ASN A 113 3.02 14.17 -6.21
C ASN A 113 2.23 12.93 -6.66
N LYS A 114 2.37 12.50 -7.91
CA LYS A 114 1.72 11.29 -8.44
C LYS A 114 2.43 10.01 -7.98
N ILE A 115 3.75 10.07 -7.79
CA ILE A 115 4.57 8.91 -7.45
C ILE A 115 4.96 8.83 -5.97
N ALA A 116 4.91 9.94 -5.24
CA ALA A 116 5.39 10.03 -3.87
C ALA A 116 4.30 9.76 -2.83
N LYS A 117 4.66 9.04 -1.77
CA LYS A 117 3.81 8.87 -0.59
C LYS A 117 3.98 10.06 0.35
N LYS A 118 3.07 11.01 0.32
CA LYS A 118 3.11 12.28 1.08
C LYS A 118 3.26 12.14 2.60
N ASN A 119 2.94 10.96 3.16
CA ASN A 119 3.06 10.69 4.59
C ASN A 119 4.41 10.11 5.02
N PHE A 120 5.37 9.96 4.10
CA PHE A 120 6.72 9.51 4.40
C PHE A 120 7.62 10.70 4.70
N ALA A 121 8.56 10.53 5.65
CA ALA A 121 9.50 11.59 6.04
C ALA A 121 10.32 12.13 4.85
N ASN A 122 10.72 11.24 3.94
CA ASN A 122 11.43 11.60 2.72
C ASN A 122 10.68 12.61 1.84
N TYR A 123 9.34 12.60 1.83
CA TYR A 123 8.56 13.55 1.05
C TYR A 123 8.78 15.00 1.54
N ASN A 124 8.66 15.22 2.85
CA ASN A 124 8.87 16.54 3.44
C ASN A 124 10.34 16.99 3.34
N GLU A 125 11.28 16.06 3.49
CA GLU A 125 12.72 16.33 3.35
C GLU A 125 13.09 16.84 1.95
N VAL A 126 12.39 16.35 0.92
CA VAL A 126 12.63 16.73 -0.48
C VAL A 126 11.98 18.06 -0.83
N LEU A 127 10.80 18.38 -0.28
CA LEU A 127 10.08 19.63 -0.60
C LEU A 127 10.53 20.85 0.20
N ASN A 128 11.14 20.64 1.39
CA ASN A 128 11.54 21.74 2.28
C ASN A 128 13.01 22.23 2.03
N GLN A 129 13.58 21.89 0.91
CA GLN A 129 14.86 22.39 0.42
C GLN A 129 14.65 23.34 -0.75
#